data_9f2fc6ce73b2c733d1c3f42e923c2e75
#
_entry.id   9f2fc6ce73b2c733d1c3f42e923c2e75
#
_cell.length_a   1.000
_cell.length_b   1.000
_cell.length_c   1.000
_cell.angle_alpha   90.00
_cell.angle_beta   90.00
_cell.angle_gamma   90.00
#
_symmetry.space_group_name_H-M   'P 1'
#
loop_
_entity.id
_entity.type
_entity.pdbx_description
1 polymer ?
#
loop_
_entity_poly.entity_id
_entity_poly.type
_entity_poly.pdbx_seq_one_letter_code
_entity_poly.pdbx_strand_id
1 'polypeptide(L)'
;ANEMGVQIRITSGPAIEKPGDLAALLTNLQEGDVLFIDEIHRLSRQVEEVLYPALEDYALDIMIGKGPSAQSIRINLPRFTLVGATTRAGQITGPLRDRFGVLLKLELYSPDELSKIIQRSAGILDQPITPEGAYELAKRSRGTPRVANRFLKRIRDFATVLGDGI
;
A
#
# COMPACT_ATOMS: atom_id res chain seq x y z
N ALA A 1 7.21 -8.52 -2.89
CA ALA A 1 6.67 -9.75 -3.47
C ALA A 1 7.60 -10.27 -4.59
N ASN A 2 7.86 -9.50 -5.65
CA ASN A 2 8.73 -9.96 -6.75
C ASN A 2 10.11 -10.42 -6.27
N GLU A 3 10.77 -9.65 -5.41
CA GLU A 3 12.07 -10.00 -4.81
C GLU A 3 12.01 -11.29 -3.95
N MET A 4 10.85 -11.56 -3.37
CA MET A 4 10.62 -12.74 -2.52
C MET A 4 10.08 -13.93 -3.31
N GLY A 5 9.73 -13.76 -4.59
CA GLY A 5 9.12 -14.81 -5.42
C GLY A 5 7.74 -15.26 -4.96
N VAL A 6 6.99 -14.41 -4.24
CA VAL A 6 5.66 -14.72 -3.68
C VAL A 6 4.58 -13.80 -4.25
N GLN A 7 3.32 -14.21 -4.09
CA GLN A 7 2.19 -13.41 -4.53
C GLN A 7 1.94 -12.22 -3.59
N ILE A 8 1.39 -11.15 -4.14
CA ILE A 8 0.91 -10.01 -3.37
C ILE A 8 -0.60 -9.83 -3.58
N ARG A 9 -1.32 -9.73 -2.48
CA ARG A 9 -2.73 -9.31 -2.46
C ARG A 9 -2.79 -7.87 -2.01
N ILE A 10 -3.39 -7.01 -2.83
CA ILE A 10 -3.48 -5.57 -2.56
C ILE A 10 -4.93 -5.22 -2.29
N THR A 11 -5.17 -4.54 -1.18
CA THR A 11 -6.47 -4.01 -0.79
C THR A 11 -6.31 -2.66 -0.09
N SER A 12 -7.39 -2.09 0.40
CA SER A 12 -7.37 -0.86 1.19
C SER A 12 -8.28 -0.96 2.41
N GLY A 13 -8.00 -0.20 3.47
CA GLY A 13 -8.85 -0.14 4.65
C GLY A 13 -10.33 0.11 4.31
N PRO A 14 -10.65 1.12 3.47
CA PRO A 14 -12.03 1.36 3.07
C PRO A 14 -12.71 0.23 2.29
N ALA A 15 -11.96 -0.64 1.64
CA ALA A 15 -12.52 -1.77 0.87
C ALA A 15 -12.87 -2.98 1.75
N ILE A 16 -12.41 -2.99 3.00
CA ILE A 16 -12.71 -4.02 3.99
C ILE A 16 -13.76 -3.47 4.95
N GLU A 17 -15.03 -3.67 4.61
CA GLU A 17 -16.14 -3.08 5.37
C GLU A 17 -16.48 -3.88 6.63
N LYS A 18 -16.34 -5.19 6.58
CA LYS A 18 -16.73 -6.10 7.64
C LYS A 18 -15.73 -7.24 7.86
N PRO A 19 -15.75 -7.89 9.03
CA PRO A 19 -14.84 -8.98 9.38
C PRO A 19 -14.76 -10.10 8.34
N GLY A 20 -15.89 -10.46 7.72
CA GLY A 20 -15.96 -11.49 6.69
C GLY A 20 -15.16 -11.17 5.43
N ASP A 21 -15.04 -9.89 5.06
CA ASP A 21 -14.26 -9.48 3.89
C ASP A 21 -12.76 -9.73 4.14
N LEU A 22 -12.29 -9.41 5.34
CA LEU A 22 -10.91 -9.70 5.74
C LEU A 22 -10.67 -11.22 5.84
N ALA A 23 -11.59 -11.96 6.45
CA ALA A 23 -11.47 -13.41 6.57
C ALA A 23 -11.36 -14.07 5.20
N ALA A 24 -12.16 -13.64 4.22
CA ALA A 24 -12.10 -14.14 2.85
C ALA A 24 -10.73 -13.84 2.18
N LEU A 25 -10.16 -12.67 2.43
CA LEU A 25 -8.82 -12.33 1.92
C LEU A 25 -7.76 -13.24 2.55
N LEU A 26 -7.77 -13.42 3.87
CA LEU A 26 -6.77 -14.18 4.61
C LEU A 26 -6.81 -15.67 4.29
N THR A 27 -7.99 -16.26 4.14
CA THR A 27 -8.15 -17.69 3.80
C THR A 27 -7.73 -18.03 2.36
N ASN A 28 -7.62 -17.04 1.48
CA ASN A 28 -7.15 -17.20 0.10
C ASN A 28 -5.63 -16.94 -0.07
N LEU A 29 -4.89 -16.69 1.01
CA LEU A 29 -3.44 -16.54 0.96
C LEU A 29 -2.77 -17.93 0.91
N GLN A 30 -1.56 -17.95 0.36
CA GLN A 30 -0.65 -19.10 0.37
C GLN A 30 0.55 -18.82 1.27
N GLU A 31 1.32 -19.86 1.55
CA GLU A 31 2.52 -19.74 2.39
C GLU A 31 3.51 -18.72 1.82
N GLY A 32 3.86 -17.74 2.64
CA GLY A 32 4.79 -16.67 2.29
C GLY A 32 4.17 -15.49 1.54
N ASP A 33 2.89 -15.52 1.20
CA ASP A 33 2.22 -14.41 0.50
C ASP A 33 2.28 -13.09 1.28
N VAL A 34 2.16 -11.98 0.54
CA VAL A 34 2.09 -10.63 1.10
C VAL A 34 0.68 -10.09 0.97
N LEU A 35 0.08 -9.70 2.10
CA LEU A 35 -1.15 -8.90 2.13
C LEU A 35 -0.77 -7.43 2.33
N PHE A 36 -1.05 -6.59 1.34
CA PHE A 36 -0.87 -5.14 1.42
C PHE A 36 -2.20 -4.44 1.63
N ILE A 37 -2.30 -3.65 2.71
CA ILE A 37 -3.49 -2.85 3.03
C ILE A 37 -3.13 -1.37 2.99
N ASP A 38 -3.59 -0.65 1.97
CA ASP A 38 -3.46 0.81 1.91
C ASP A 38 -4.48 1.48 2.83
N GLU A 39 -4.13 2.66 3.35
CA GLU A 39 -4.96 3.41 4.31
C GLU A 39 -5.45 2.54 5.50
N ILE A 40 -4.54 1.71 6.05
CA ILE A 40 -4.87 0.71 7.09
C ILE A 40 -5.52 1.33 8.34
N HIS A 41 -5.27 2.62 8.63
CA HIS A 41 -5.91 3.35 9.72
C HIS A 41 -7.43 3.51 9.56
N ARG A 42 -7.98 3.15 8.40
CA ARG A 42 -9.42 3.19 8.12
C ARG A 42 -10.13 1.86 8.34
N LEU A 43 -9.45 0.85 8.80
CA LEU A 43 -10.10 -0.38 9.24
C LEU A 43 -11.04 -0.08 10.41
N SER A 44 -12.20 -0.70 10.41
CA SER A 44 -13.09 -0.65 11.55
C SER A 44 -12.52 -1.49 12.70
N ARG A 45 -12.88 -1.15 13.95
CA ARG A 45 -12.43 -1.90 15.11
C ARG A 45 -12.77 -3.40 15.04
N GLN A 46 -13.94 -3.73 14.51
CA GLN A 46 -14.36 -5.12 14.35
C GLN A 46 -13.47 -5.90 13.36
N VAL A 47 -12.98 -5.22 12.31
CA VAL A 47 -12.04 -5.82 11.34
C VAL A 47 -10.66 -5.96 11.97
N GLU A 48 -10.19 -4.97 12.74
CA GLU A 48 -8.92 -5.07 13.46
C GLU A 48 -8.91 -6.26 14.45
N GLU A 49 -10.01 -6.50 15.14
CA GLU A 49 -10.15 -7.62 16.10
C GLU A 49 -9.98 -9.00 15.41
N VAL A 50 -10.35 -9.14 14.15
CA VAL A 50 -10.08 -10.35 13.35
C VAL A 50 -8.62 -10.43 12.92
N LEU A 51 -7.99 -9.28 12.68
CA LEU A 51 -6.61 -9.22 12.24
C LEU A 51 -5.62 -9.64 13.35
N TYR A 52 -5.94 -9.39 14.60
CA TYR A 52 -5.04 -9.68 15.72
C TYR A 52 -4.65 -11.16 15.82
N PRO A 53 -5.57 -12.13 15.93
CA PRO A 53 -5.19 -13.55 15.97
C PRO A 53 -4.58 -14.01 14.64
N ALA A 54 -4.94 -13.40 13.52
CA ALA A 54 -4.32 -13.72 12.24
C ALA A 54 -2.82 -13.35 12.19
N LEU A 55 -2.42 -12.27 12.87
CA LEU A 55 -1.01 -11.84 12.94
C LEU A 55 -0.21 -12.54 14.03
N GLU A 56 -0.84 -12.87 15.15
CA GLU A 56 -0.17 -13.51 16.30
C GLU A 56 -0.04 -15.02 16.12
N ASP A 57 -1.16 -15.68 15.79
CA ASP A 57 -1.30 -17.13 15.80
C ASP A 57 -1.43 -17.75 14.42
N TYR A 58 -1.51 -16.94 13.35
CA TYR A 58 -1.87 -17.38 12.01
C TYR A 58 -3.18 -18.18 12.01
N ALA A 59 -4.19 -17.64 12.68
CA ALA A 59 -5.49 -18.28 12.82
C ALA A 59 -6.63 -17.26 12.78
N LEU A 60 -7.82 -17.71 12.41
CA LEU A 60 -9.07 -16.96 12.46
C LEU A 60 -10.05 -17.71 13.35
N ASP A 61 -10.73 -16.99 14.25
CA ASP A 61 -11.85 -17.50 15.02
C ASP A 61 -13.16 -17.01 14.38
N ILE A 62 -13.91 -17.94 13.79
CA ILE A 62 -15.16 -17.65 13.10
C ILE A 62 -16.34 -18.20 13.92
N MET A 63 -17.29 -17.33 14.23
CA MET A 63 -18.54 -17.73 14.90
C MET A 63 -19.53 -18.26 13.86
N ILE A 64 -19.94 -19.50 14.01
CA ILE A 64 -20.98 -20.15 13.18
C ILE A 64 -22.24 -20.36 14.02
N GLY A 65 -23.40 -19.97 13.47
CA GLY A 65 -24.67 -20.04 14.15
C GLY A 65 -25.09 -18.71 14.79
N LYS A 66 -26.23 -18.72 15.46
CA LYS A 66 -26.80 -17.57 16.16
C LYS A 66 -27.27 -17.99 17.56
N GLY A 67 -27.19 -17.07 18.50
CA GLY A 67 -27.70 -17.28 19.86
C GLY A 67 -26.82 -18.24 20.70
N PRO A 68 -27.39 -18.89 21.72
CA PRO A 68 -26.64 -19.74 22.67
C PRO A 68 -25.99 -20.97 22.07
N SER A 69 -26.40 -21.39 20.87
CA SER A 69 -25.84 -22.53 20.12
C SER A 69 -24.74 -22.14 19.14
N ALA A 70 -24.32 -20.87 19.10
CA ALA A 70 -23.22 -20.43 18.27
C ALA A 70 -21.91 -21.13 18.68
N GLN A 71 -21.17 -21.65 17.71
CA GLN A 71 -19.90 -22.31 17.92
C GLN A 71 -18.77 -21.48 17.30
N SER A 72 -17.65 -21.37 17.99
CA SER A 72 -16.44 -20.81 17.43
C SER A 72 -15.64 -21.90 16.72
N ILE A 73 -15.32 -21.69 15.47
CA ILE A 73 -14.41 -22.55 14.70
C ILE A 73 -13.13 -21.78 14.45
N ARG A 74 -12.02 -22.40 14.84
CA ARG A 74 -10.68 -21.86 14.56
C ARG A 74 -10.15 -22.41 13.23
N ILE A 75 -9.83 -21.52 12.30
CA ILE A 75 -9.26 -21.83 10.99
C ILE A 75 -7.79 -21.42 11.01
N ASN A 76 -6.88 -22.38 10.73
CA ASN A 76 -5.47 -22.06 10.58
C ASN A 76 -5.21 -21.39 9.23
N LEU A 77 -4.39 -20.35 9.25
CA LEU A 77 -3.92 -19.62 8.08
C LEU A 77 -2.49 -20.04 7.73
N PRO A 78 -2.11 -19.96 6.46
CA PRO A 78 -0.71 -20.04 6.08
C PRO A 78 0.04 -18.84 6.67
N ARG A 79 1.38 -18.97 6.82
CA ARG A 79 2.21 -17.84 7.23
C ARG A 79 2.24 -16.81 6.10
N PHE A 80 1.96 -15.57 6.43
CA PHE A 80 1.94 -14.45 5.49
C PHE A 80 2.63 -13.24 6.09
N THR A 81 2.95 -12.25 5.24
CA THR A 81 3.46 -10.96 5.66
C THR A 81 2.40 -9.90 5.46
N LEU A 82 2.03 -9.19 6.54
CA LEU A 82 1.18 -8.00 6.44
C LEU A 82 2.04 -6.75 6.21
N VAL A 83 1.70 -5.98 5.19
CA VAL A 83 2.25 -4.64 4.93
C VAL A 83 1.11 -3.64 4.99
N GLY A 84 1.14 -2.75 5.96
CA GLY A 84 0.18 -1.65 6.11
C GLY A 84 0.77 -0.32 5.67
N ALA A 85 0.05 0.43 4.84
CA ALA A 85 0.40 1.81 4.50
C ALA A 85 -0.61 2.78 5.11
N THR A 86 -0.13 3.93 5.57
CA THR A 86 -0.98 4.97 6.14
C THR A 86 -0.37 6.36 5.97
N THR A 87 -1.22 7.35 5.71
CA THR A 87 -0.86 8.76 5.79
C THR A 87 -1.06 9.34 7.19
N ARG A 88 -1.64 8.57 8.12
CA ARG A 88 -2.05 9.00 9.47
C ARG A 88 -1.63 7.98 10.53
N ALA A 89 -0.33 7.82 10.72
CA ALA A 89 0.21 6.85 11.67
C ALA A 89 -0.35 6.99 13.10
N GLY A 90 -0.69 8.21 13.53
CA GLY A 90 -1.31 8.46 14.82
C GLY A 90 -2.76 7.98 14.96
N GLN A 91 -3.41 7.57 13.89
CA GLN A 91 -4.77 7.00 13.91
C GLN A 91 -4.78 5.46 13.93
N ILE A 92 -3.63 4.82 13.79
CA ILE A 92 -3.51 3.37 13.99
C ILE A 92 -3.68 3.10 15.49
N THR A 93 -4.54 2.16 15.84
CA THR A 93 -4.75 1.77 17.23
C THR A 93 -3.46 1.22 17.84
N GLY A 94 -3.26 1.43 19.15
CA GLY A 94 -2.11 0.88 19.86
C GLY A 94 -1.95 -0.63 19.62
N PRO A 95 -3.02 -1.43 19.89
CA PRO A 95 -2.96 -2.88 19.68
C PRO A 95 -2.56 -3.32 18.27
N LEU A 96 -3.03 -2.61 17.23
CA LEU A 96 -2.64 -2.93 15.86
C LEU A 96 -1.17 -2.54 15.59
N ARG A 97 -0.77 -1.35 16.04
CA ARG A 97 0.60 -0.85 15.86
C ARG A 97 1.63 -1.77 16.51
N ASP A 98 1.34 -2.26 17.73
CA ASP A 98 2.26 -3.09 18.49
C ASP A 98 2.50 -4.48 17.87
N ARG A 99 1.64 -4.90 16.93
CA ARG A 99 1.79 -6.13 16.15
C ARG A 99 2.66 -5.99 14.90
N PHE A 100 2.98 -4.76 14.50
CA PHE A 100 3.95 -4.53 13.44
C PHE A 100 5.37 -4.59 14.02
N GLY A 101 6.16 -5.55 13.56
CA GLY A 101 7.56 -5.69 13.97
C GLY A 101 8.48 -4.59 13.40
N VAL A 102 8.07 -3.93 12.31
CA VAL A 102 8.84 -2.88 11.64
C VAL A 102 7.93 -1.71 11.30
N LEU A 103 8.30 -0.52 11.76
CA LEU A 103 7.64 0.74 11.43
C LEU A 103 8.61 1.62 10.64
N LEU A 104 8.24 1.93 9.40
CA LEU A 104 9.03 2.76 8.49
C LEU A 104 8.32 4.08 8.27
N LYS A 105 9.05 5.18 8.44
CA LYS A 105 8.59 6.52 8.08
C LYS A 105 9.19 6.90 6.74
N LEU A 106 8.36 7.12 5.74
CA LEU A 106 8.79 7.62 4.45
C LEU A 106 8.93 9.15 4.52
N GLU A 107 10.07 9.64 4.04
CA GLU A 107 10.34 11.06 3.92
C GLU A 107 10.09 11.55 2.49
N LEU A 108 9.97 12.87 2.34
CA LEU A 108 9.87 13.49 1.02
C LEU A 108 11.22 13.36 0.31
N TYR A 109 11.17 13.11 -0.98
CA TYR A 109 12.36 13.05 -1.82
C TYR A 109 13.02 14.43 -1.97
N SER A 110 14.34 14.48 -1.95
CA SER A 110 15.10 15.66 -2.35
C SER A 110 14.90 15.95 -3.85
N PRO A 111 15.18 17.18 -4.32
CA PRO A 111 15.13 17.50 -5.74
C PRO A 111 16.04 16.60 -6.60
N ASP A 112 17.21 16.24 -6.10
CA ASP A 112 18.17 15.38 -6.81
C ASP A 112 17.64 13.95 -6.98
N GLU A 113 17.07 13.37 -5.93
CA GLU A 113 16.47 12.04 -5.98
C GLU A 113 15.23 12.02 -6.89
N LEU A 114 14.41 13.06 -6.76
CA LEU A 114 13.17 13.16 -7.54
C LEU A 114 13.47 13.41 -9.02
N SER A 115 14.54 14.14 -9.37
CA SER A 115 15.01 14.31 -10.74
C SER A 115 15.36 12.97 -11.39
N LYS A 116 16.05 12.08 -10.67
CA LYS A 116 16.34 10.71 -11.15
C LYS A 116 15.07 9.90 -11.42
N ILE A 117 14.07 10.03 -10.53
CA ILE A 117 12.76 9.38 -10.71
C ILE A 117 12.05 9.92 -11.96
N ILE A 118 12.11 11.24 -12.19
CA ILE A 118 11.51 11.89 -13.35
C ILE A 118 12.17 11.42 -14.65
N GLN A 119 13.51 11.39 -14.70
CA GLN A 119 14.26 10.91 -15.87
C GLN A 119 13.91 9.45 -16.20
N ARG A 120 13.85 8.57 -15.19
CA ARG A 120 13.39 7.19 -15.39
C ARG A 120 11.96 7.12 -15.92
N SER A 121 11.06 7.92 -15.36
CA SER A 121 9.67 7.96 -15.79
C SER A 121 9.51 8.50 -17.20
N ALA A 122 10.32 9.49 -17.57
CA ALA A 122 10.39 10.04 -18.93
C ALA A 122 10.81 8.96 -19.95
N GLY A 123 11.85 8.18 -19.61
CA GLY A 123 12.26 7.05 -20.43
C GLY A 123 11.17 5.97 -20.61
N ILE A 124 10.40 5.67 -19.54
CA ILE A 124 9.27 4.72 -19.64
C ILE A 124 8.13 5.27 -20.53
N LEU A 125 7.96 6.60 -20.55
CA LEU A 125 6.95 7.28 -21.36
C LEU A 125 7.42 7.57 -22.79
N ASP A 126 8.66 7.17 -23.13
CA ASP A 126 9.32 7.48 -24.40
C ASP A 126 9.29 9.00 -24.72
N GLN A 127 9.58 9.79 -23.69
CA GLN A 127 9.53 11.25 -23.76
C GLN A 127 10.90 11.81 -23.37
N PRO A 128 11.63 12.43 -24.31
CA PRO A 128 12.89 13.09 -23.99
C PRO A 128 12.70 14.20 -22.95
N ILE A 129 13.63 14.29 -21.99
CA ILE A 129 13.69 15.38 -21.02
C ILE A 129 15.15 15.69 -20.71
N THR A 130 15.50 16.97 -20.69
CA THR A 130 16.86 17.39 -20.32
C THR A 130 17.06 17.22 -18.81
N PRO A 131 18.31 17.00 -18.33
CA PRO A 131 18.61 16.95 -16.90
C PRO A 131 18.14 18.18 -16.14
N GLU A 132 18.31 19.37 -16.75
CA GLU A 132 17.90 20.66 -16.17
C GLU A 132 16.39 20.75 -16.07
N GLY A 133 15.66 20.31 -17.10
CA GLY A 133 14.19 20.25 -17.10
C GLY A 133 13.66 19.28 -16.05
N ALA A 134 14.29 18.11 -15.91
CA ALA A 134 13.94 17.14 -14.87
C ALA A 134 14.17 17.70 -13.47
N TYR A 135 15.24 18.44 -13.26
CA TYR A 135 15.56 19.05 -11.97
C TYR A 135 14.59 20.19 -11.63
N GLU A 136 14.27 21.07 -12.59
CA GLU A 136 13.27 22.12 -12.39
C GLU A 136 11.88 21.54 -12.07
N LEU A 137 11.50 20.45 -12.74
CA LEU A 137 10.27 19.73 -12.45
C LEU A 137 10.28 19.15 -11.03
N ALA A 138 11.41 18.58 -10.62
CA ALA A 138 11.61 18.03 -9.29
C ALA A 138 11.40 19.08 -8.20
N LYS A 139 12.02 20.25 -8.33
CA LYS A 139 11.87 21.37 -7.38
C LYS A 139 10.42 21.78 -7.17
N ARG A 140 9.61 21.76 -8.24
CA ARG A 140 8.20 22.13 -8.20
C ARG A 140 7.27 21.01 -7.71
N SER A 141 7.79 19.79 -7.58
CA SER A 141 7.00 18.61 -7.22
C SER A 141 6.89 18.35 -5.72
N ARG A 142 7.44 19.23 -4.89
CA ARG A 142 7.33 19.19 -3.42
C ARG A 142 7.76 17.83 -2.82
N GLY A 143 8.80 17.22 -3.35
CA GLY A 143 9.32 15.93 -2.86
C GLY A 143 8.43 14.72 -3.13
N THR A 144 7.40 14.84 -3.97
CA THR A 144 6.39 13.79 -4.17
C THR A 144 6.44 13.20 -5.58
N PRO A 145 6.83 11.91 -5.76
CA PRO A 145 6.89 11.26 -7.08
C PRO A 145 5.56 11.27 -7.84
N ARG A 146 4.43 11.12 -7.14
CA ARG A 146 3.08 11.20 -7.75
C ARG A 146 2.84 12.55 -8.40
N VAL A 147 3.23 13.65 -7.73
CA VAL A 147 3.10 15.01 -8.26
C VAL A 147 4.03 15.20 -9.45
N ALA A 148 5.28 14.75 -9.32
CA ALA A 148 6.27 14.81 -10.39
C ALA A 148 5.80 14.09 -11.67
N ASN A 149 5.32 12.87 -11.54
CA ASN A 149 4.81 12.09 -12.68
C ASN A 149 3.56 12.73 -13.31
N ARG A 150 2.71 13.37 -12.50
CA ARG A 150 1.56 14.12 -13.04
C ARG A 150 2.01 15.34 -13.83
N PHE A 151 3.00 16.08 -13.35
CA PHE A 151 3.56 17.22 -14.08
C PHE A 151 4.28 16.77 -15.35
N LEU A 152 5.07 15.71 -15.28
CA LEU A 152 5.74 15.15 -16.44
C LEU A 152 4.75 14.80 -17.57
N LYS A 153 3.65 14.13 -17.25
CA LYS A 153 2.60 13.84 -18.23
C LYS A 153 1.99 15.11 -18.83
N ARG A 154 1.74 16.13 -18.01
CA ARG A 154 1.20 17.41 -18.48
C ARG A 154 2.18 18.14 -19.40
N ILE A 155 3.46 18.20 -19.02
CA ILE A 155 4.50 18.84 -19.84
C ILE A 155 4.63 18.11 -21.17
N ARG A 156 4.63 16.78 -21.19
CA ARG A 156 4.60 16.00 -22.41
C ARG A 156 3.44 16.41 -23.34
N ASP A 157 2.24 16.47 -22.79
CA ASP A 157 1.05 16.82 -23.57
C ASP A 157 1.20 18.24 -24.17
N PHE A 158 1.76 19.20 -23.43
CA PHE A 158 2.04 20.54 -23.95
C PHE A 158 3.17 20.54 -25.00
N ALA A 159 4.27 19.83 -24.76
CA ALA A 159 5.37 19.74 -25.72
C ALA A 159 4.93 19.12 -27.05
N THR A 160 4.06 18.12 -27.01
CA THR A 160 3.50 17.49 -28.22
C THR A 160 2.60 18.44 -29.02
N VAL A 161 1.87 19.34 -28.34
CA VAL A 161 0.86 20.21 -29.02
C VAL A 161 1.43 21.57 -29.40
N LEU A 162 2.29 22.15 -28.57
CA LEU A 162 2.76 23.53 -28.67
C LEU A 162 4.25 23.68 -28.92
N GLY A 163 5.02 22.61 -28.79
CA GLY A 163 6.46 22.58 -28.91
C GLY A 163 6.96 21.62 -30.00
N ASP A 164 8.24 21.32 -29.93
CA ASP A 164 8.95 20.39 -30.80
C ASP A 164 9.00 18.94 -30.26
N GLY A 165 8.30 18.68 -29.16
CA GLY A 165 8.22 17.37 -28.53
C GLY A 165 9.31 17.07 -27.50
N ILE A 166 10.15 18.05 -27.15
CA ILE A 166 11.24 17.93 -26.16
C ILE A 166 10.94 18.69 -24.88
#